data_97c957b0cf694c89046023ac18d75cd9
#
_entry.id   97c957b0cf694c89046023ac18d75cd9
#
_cell.length_a   1.000
_cell.length_b   1.000
_cell.length_c   1.000
_cell.angle_alpha   90.00
_cell.angle_beta   90.00
_cell.angle_gamma   90.00
#
_symmetry.space_group_name_H-M   'P 1'
#
loop_
_entity.id
_entity.type
_entity.pdbx_description
1 polymer ?
#
loop_
_entity_poly.entity_id
_entity_poly.type
_entity_poly.pdbx_seq_one_letter_code
_entity_poly.pdbx_strand_id
1 'polypeptide(L)'
;MLATILGYLGLGLVLALAGIGSSIGTSTAGNAAEGGLKKRPEASGNFMVLSALPATQGIYGFVAFFMLLSKMQAAPENGLVIFGVGLCVGLVCMISAIRQGQVCANGIVGISQGHDKVFVQTLIYAVLPEFYAILGLVCSAMV
;
A
#
# COMPACT_ATOMS: atom_id res chain seq x y z
N MET A 1 1.48 4.10 31.74
CA MET A 1 2.71 3.49 31.22
C MET A 1 2.42 2.43 30.15
N LEU A 2 1.65 1.36 30.43
CA LEU A 2 1.35 0.32 29.41
C LEU A 2 0.62 0.88 28.17
N ALA A 3 -0.42 1.69 28.34
CA ALA A 3 -1.13 2.32 27.23
C ALA A 3 -0.20 3.14 26.32
N THR A 4 0.70 3.91 26.93
CA THR A 4 1.68 4.73 26.19
C THR A 4 2.63 3.87 25.38
N ILE A 5 3.14 2.76 25.94
CA ILE A 5 4.02 1.81 25.23
C ILE A 5 3.28 1.19 24.04
N LEU A 6 2.04 0.73 24.26
CA LEU A 6 1.22 0.14 23.20
C LEU A 6 0.92 1.16 22.10
N GLY A 7 0.62 2.42 22.43
CA GLY A 7 0.39 3.48 21.46
C GLY A 7 1.59 3.68 20.51
N TYR A 8 2.79 3.81 21.07
CA TYR A 8 4.01 3.92 20.24
C TYR A 8 4.31 2.66 19.43
N LEU A 9 3.99 1.48 19.96
CA LEU A 9 4.06 0.23 19.19
C LEU A 9 3.08 0.27 18.00
N GLY A 10 1.86 0.74 18.18
CA GLY A 10 0.88 0.93 17.12
C GLY A 10 1.36 1.88 16.02
N LEU A 11 2.02 2.97 16.40
CA LEU A 11 2.66 3.90 15.45
C LEU A 11 3.75 3.20 14.62
N GLY A 12 4.60 2.40 15.26
CA GLY A 12 5.62 1.63 14.56
C GLY A 12 5.00 0.62 13.59
N LEU A 13 3.94 -0.07 14.03
CA LEU A 13 3.27 -1.10 13.23
C LEU A 13 2.57 -0.53 11.99
N VAL A 14 1.89 0.61 12.08
CA VAL A 14 1.22 1.20 10.90
C VAL A 14 2.23 1.52 9.80
N LEU A 15 3.37 2.10 10.16
CA LEU A 15 4.42 2.44 9.21
C LEU A 15 5.11 1.19 8.65
N ALA A 16 5.50 0.26 9.53
CA ALA A 16 6.23 -0.95 9.15
C ALA A 16 5.39 -1.86 8.23
N LEU A 17 4.15 -2.15 8.61
CA LEU A 17 3.28 -3.05 7.84
C LEU A 17 2.94 -2.46 6.46
N ALA A 18 2.58 -1.17 6.41
CA ALA A 18 2.30 -0.49 5.13
C ALA A 18 3.54 -0.47 4.21
N GLY A 19 4.73 -0.19 4.77
CA GLY A 19 6.00 -0.21 4.04
C GLY A 19 6.35 -1.60 3.52
N ILE A 20 6.20 -2.65 4.34
CA ILE A 20 6.40 -4.05 3.94
C ILE A 20 5.47 -4.41 2.78
N GLY A 21 4.19 -4.08 2.90
CA GLY A 21 3.20 -4.35 1.84
C GLY A 21 3.58 -3.67 0.53
N SER A 22 3.91 -2.38 0.57
CA SER A 22 4.31 -1.63 -0.62
C SER A 22 5.60 -2.15 -1.24
N SER A 23 6.60 -2.53 -0.43
CA SER A 23 7.85 -3.09 -0.96
C SER A 23 7.61 -4.43 -1.68
N ILE A 24 6.78 -5.31 -1.12
CA ILE A 24 6.41 -6.58 -1.76
C ILE A 24 5.59 -6.33 -3.03
N GLY A 25 4.59 -5.44 -2.97
CA GLY A 25 3.73 -5.14 -4.13
C GLY A 25 4.50 -4.53 -5.29
N THR A 26 5.33 -3.51 -5.04
CA THR A 26 6.13 -2.85 -6.07
C THR A 26 7.19 -3.78 -6.66
N SER A 27 7.86 -4.60 -5.84
CA SER A 27 8.84 -5.56 -6.35
C SER A 27 8.17 -6.67 -7.17
N THR A 28 6.97 -7.12 -6.79
CA THR A 28 6.20 -8.11 -7.58
C THR A 28 5.88 -7.57 -8.98
N ALA A 29 5.35 -6.36 -9.07
CA ALA A 29 5.06 -5.71 -10.34
C ALA A 29 6.34 -5.34 -11.11
N GLY A 30 7.38 -4.86 -10.41
CA GLY A 30 8.68 -4.52 -10.98
C GLY A 30 9.38 -5.69 -11.64
N ASN A 31 9.39 -6.87 -11.00
CA ASN A 31 9.96 -8.08 -11.58
C ASN A 31 9.23 -8.50 -12.87
N ALA A 32 7.90 -8.37 -12.90
CA ALA A 32 7.12 -8.59 -14.12
C ALA A 32 7.47 -7.56 -15.21
N ALA A 33 7.67 -6.29 -14.82
CA ALA A 33 8.06 -5.22 -15.74
C ALA A 33 9.42 -5.45 -16.37
N GLU A 34 10.43 -5.88 -15.62
CA GLU A 34 11.75 -6.23 -16.16
C GLU A 34 11.66 -7.37 -17.18
N GLY A 35 10.84 -8.38 -16.91
CA GLY A 35 10.56 -9.45 -17.85
C GLY A 35 9.84 -8.96 -19.11
N GLY A 36 8.89 -8.04 -18.94
CA GLY A 36 8.13 -7.42 -20.03
C GLY A 36 8.98 -6.55 -20.94
N LEU A 37 9.90 -5.75 -20.36
CA LEU A 37 10.82 -4.88 -21.10
C LEU A 37 11.71 -5.63 -22.09
N LYS A 38 12.08 -6.87 -21.78
CA LYS A 38 12.87 -7.72 -22.69
C LYS A 38 12.10 -8.12 -23.95
N LYS A 39 10.76 -8.13 -23.88
CA LYS A 39 9.88 -8.52 -24.98
C LYS A 39 9.31 -7.30 -25.73
N ARG A 40 8.96 -6.25 -24.97
CA ARG A 40 8.29 -5.04 -25.46
C ARG A 40 8.84 -3.77 -24.82
N PRO A 41 10.05 -3.34 -25.19
CA PRO A 41 10.67 -2.14 -24.60
C PRO A 41 9.85 -0.86 -24.88
N GLU A 42 9.07 -0.82 -25.96
CA GLU A 42 8.20 0.32 -26.30
C GLU A 42 7.05 0.53 -25.30
N ALA A 43 6.66 -0.50 -24.55
CA ALA A 43 5.62 -0.42 -23.53
C ALA A 43 6.15 -0.01 -22.13
N SER A 44 7.40 0.45 -22.03
CA SER A 44 8.07 0.81 -20.78
C SER A 44 7.27 1.76 -19.89
N GLY A 45 6.61 2.77 -20.49
CA GLY A 45 5.78 3.71 -19.74
C GLY A 45 4.62 3.03 -19.02
N ASN A 46 3.93 2.09 -19.65
CA ASN A 46 2.84 1.33 -19.06
C ASN A 46 3.34 0.44 -17.91
N PHE A 47 4.51 -0.18 -18.11
CA PHE A 47 5.14 -1.02 -17.08
C PHE A 47 5.55 -0.20 -15.84
N MET A 48 6.13 1.00 -16.04
CA MET A 48 6.49 1.91 -14.95
C MET A 48 5.26 2.32 -14.12
N VAL A 49 4.17 2.74 -14.78
CA VAL A 49 2.94 3.13 -14.09
C VAL A 49 2.41 1.99 -13.24
N LEU A 50 2.25 0.80 -13.82
CA LEU A 50 1.71 -0.36 -13.08
C LEU A 50 2.63 -0.80 -11.94
N SER A 51 3.95 -0.68 -12.09
CA SER A 51 4.89 -1.06 -11.03
C SER A 51 4.89 -0.07 -9.86
N ALA A 52 4.55 1.20 -10.10
CA ALA A 52 4.54 2.24 -9.08
C ALA A 52 3.26 2.23 -8.21
N LEU A 53 2.12 1.73 -8.73
CA LEU A 53 0.84 1.79 -8.02
C LEU A 53 0.90 1.22 -6.59
N PRO A 54 1.52 0.06 -6.31
CA PRO A 54 1.53 -0.50 -4.95
C PRO A 54 2.38 0.29 -3.94
N ALA A 55 3.00 1.39 -4.34
CA ALA A 55 3.71 2.30 -3.42
C ALA A 55 2.75 3.20 -2.62
N THR A 56 1.53 3.42 -3.10
CA THR A 56 0.57 4.35 -2.49
C THR A 56 0.19 3.96 -1.07
N GLN A 57 0.05 2.67 -0.77
CA GLN A 57 -0.30 2.19 0.57
C GLN A 57 0.81 2.46 1.60
N GLY A 58 2.07 2.47 1.18
CA GLY A 58 3.19 2.90 2.02
C GLY A 58 3.06 4.37 2.41
N ILE A 59 2.64 5.22 1.46
CA ILE A 59 2.36 6.64 1.70
C ILE A 59 1.16 6.80 2.66
N TYR A 60 0.10 6.02 2.49
CA TYR A 60 -1.05 6.04 3.40
C TYR A 60 -0.65 5.65 4.83
N GLY A 61 0.18 4.62 5.00
CA GLY A 61 0.71 4.25 6.30
C GLY A 61 1.58 5.34 6.92
N PHE A 62 2.38 6.04 6.12
CA PHE A 62 3.18 7.17 6.54
C PHE A 62 2.30 8.35 7.00
N VAL A 63 1.27 8.71 6.25
CA VAL A 63 0.32 9.76 6.64
C VAL A 63 -0.43 9.36 7.92
N ALA A 64 -0.92 8.12 8.01
CA ALA A 64 -1.59 7.60 9.20
C ALA A 64 -0.68 7.64 10.43
N PHE A 65 0.61 7.34 10.28
CA PHE A 65 1.59 7.46 11.36
C PHE A 65 1.61 8.87 11.94
N PHE A 66 1.70 9.92 11.13
CA PHE A 66 1.72 11.30 11.62
C PHE A 66 0.41 11.73 12.26
N MET A 67 -0.72 11.31 11.69
CA MET A 67 -2.03 11.61 12.26
C MET A 67 -2.18 10.97 13.66
N LEU A 68 -1.81 9.71 13.80
CA LEU A 68 -1.87 8.99 15.07
C LEU A 68 -0.81 9.50 16.06
N LEU A 69 0.38 9.91 15.60
CA LEU A 69 1.43 10.49 16.43
C LEU A 69 0.94 11.78 17.10
N SER A 70 0.31 12.67 16.34
CA SER A 70 -0.27 13.91 16.88
C SER A 70 -1.29 13.63 17.97
N LYS A 71 -2.17 12.64 17.77
CA LYS A 71 -3.18 12.23 18.76
C LYS A 71 -2.55 11.57 19.99
N MET A 72 -1.51 10.76 19.79
CA MET A 72 -0.76 10.13 20.88
C MET A 72 -0.07 11.15 21.78
N GLN A 73 0.46 12.23 21.19
CA GLN A 73 1.10 13.32 21.93
C GLN A 73 0.07 14.16 22.71
N ALA A 74 -1.13 14.35 22.17
CA ALA A 74 -2.20 15.11 22.79
C ALA A 74 -2.88 14.34 23.96
N ALA A 75 -3.04 13.02 23.83
CA ALA A 75 -3.74 12.16 24.79
C ALA A 75 -3.06 10.78 24.93
N PRO A 76 -1.93 10.69 25.69
CA PRO A 76 -1.17 9.44 25.83
C PRO A 76 -1.96 8.29 26.51
N GLU A 77 -3.02 8.60 27.22
CA GLU A 77 -3.94 7.64 27.84
C GLU A 77 -4.70 6.82 26.80
N ASN A 78 -4.93 7.35 25.60
CA ASN A 78 -5.60 6.67 24.49
C ASN A 78 -4.68 5.71 23.70
N GLY A 79 -3.51 5.40 24.23
CA GLY A 79 -2.51 4.55 23.56
C GLY A 79 -3.02 3.18 23.12
N LEU A 80 -3.98 2.58 23.86
CA LEU A 80 -4.59 1.31 23.45
C LEU A 80 -5.43 1.44 22.17
N VAL A 81 -6.18 2.53 22.05
CA VAL A 81 -6.97 2.83 20.84
C VAL A 81 -6.03 3.07 19.66
N ILE A 82 -4.97 3.87 19.86
CA ILE A 82 -3.96 4.16 18.84
C ILE A 82 -3.24 2.88 18.39
N PHE A 83 -2.94 1.97 19.32
CA PHE A 83 -2.40 0.65 18.99
C PHE A 83 -3.35 -0.14 18.07
N GLY A 84 -4.62 -0.24 18.44
CA GLY A 84 -5.63 -0.98 17.68
C GLY A 84 -5.79 -0.41 16.26
N VAL A 85 -5.93 0.90 16.15
CA VAL A 85 -6.06 1.58 14.86
C VAL A 85 -4.79 1.44 14.02
N GLY A 86 -3.62 1.65 14.60
CA GLY A 86 -2.33 1.51 13.91
C GLY A 86 -2.11 0.10 13.36
N LEU A 87 -2.44 -0.92 14.15
CA LEU A 87 -2.36 -2.33 13.71
C LEU A 87 -3.35 -2.61 12.57
N CYS A 88 -4.61 -2.21 12.71
CA CYS A 88 -5.63 -2.44 11.68
C CYS A 88 -5.29 -1.73 10.37
N VAL A 89 -4.95 -0.46 10.41
CA VAL A 89 -4.58 0.32 9.21
C VAL A 89 -3.33 -0.24 8.55
N GLY A 90 -2.32 -0.59 9.35
CA GLY A 90 -1.10 -1.20 8.84
C GLY A 90 -1.35 -2.52 8.10
N LEU A 91 -2.18 -3.41 8.67
CA LEU A 91 -2.55 -4.68 8.05
C LEU A 91 -3.35 -4.48 6.76
N VAL A 92 -4.33 -3.57 6.76
CA VAL A 92 -5.12 -3.28 5.55
C VAL A 92 -4.23 -2.72 4.44
N CYS A 93 -3.35 -1.77 4.73
CA CYS A 93 -2.40 -1.22 3.77
C CYS A 93 -1.46 -2.31 3.23
N MET A 94 -0.93 -3.16 4.11
CA MET A 94 -0.04 -4.25 3.73
C MET A 94 -0.70 -5.22 2.73
N ILE A 95 -1.88 -5.73 3.09
CA ILE A 95 -2.59 -6.70 2.25
C ILE A 95 -3.03 -6.06 0.93
N SER A 96 -3.55 -4.83 0.98
CA SER A 96 -3.96 -4.06 -0.19
C SER A 96 -2.81 -3.90 -1.19
N ALA A 97 -1.62 -3.46 -0.73
CA ALA A 97 -0.46 -3.25 -1.59
C ALA A 97 0.03 -4.56 -2.24
N ILE A 98 0.09 -5.66 -1.48
CA ILE A 98 0.48 -6.97 -2.01
C ILE A 98 -0.50 -7.41 -3.11
N ARG A 99 -1.80 -7.30 -2.89
CA ARG A 99 -2.82 -7.69 -3.86
C ARG A 99 -2.82 -6.79 -5.09
N GLN A 100 -2.66 -5.49 -4.91
CA GLN A 100 -2.52 -4.55 -6.02
C GLN A 100 -1.29 -4.89 -6.88
N GLY A 101 -0.15 -5.19 -6.25
CA GLY A 101 1.06 -5.61 -6.96
C GLY A 101 0.88 -6.86 -7.81
N GLN A 102 0.11 -7.84 -7.31
CA GLN A 102 -0.24 -9.05 -8.08
C GLN A 102 -1.12 -8.74 -9.30
N VAL A 103 -2.12 -7.87 -9.14
CA VAL A 103 -2.97 -7.41 -10.25
C VAL A 103 -2.12 -6.69 -11.31
N CYS A 104 -1.26 -5.78 -10.87
CA CYS A 104 -0.37 -5.03 -11.76
C CYS A 104 0.60 -5.95 -12.52
N ALA A 105 1.20 -6.92 -11.83
CA ALA A 105 2.09 -7.90 -12.45
C ALA A 105 1.39 -8.71 -13.56
N ASN A 106 0.16 -9.16 -13.32
CA ASN A 106 -0.64 -9.86 -14.33
C ASN A 106 -0.94 -8.96 -15.55
N GLY A 107 -1.28 -7.70 -15.32
CA GLY A 107 -1.49 -6.72 -16.40
C GLY A 107 -0.23 -6.50 -17.24
N ILE A 108 0.93 -6.36 -16.60
CA ILE A 108 2.23 -6.23 -17.27
C ILE A 108 2.52 -7.46 -18.16
N VAL A 109 2.26 -8.67 -17.64
CA VAL A 109 2.40 -9.90 -18.44
C VAL A 109 1.49 -9.87 -19.66
N GLY A 110 0.22 -9.47 -19.52
CA GLY A 110 -0.72 -9.33 -20.63
C GLY A 110 -0.24 -8.34 -21.69
N ILE A 111 0.24 -7.16 -21.27
CA ILE A 111 0.79 -6.15 -22.20
C ILE A 111 2.04 -6.70 -22.91
N SER A 112 2.92 -7.40 -22.19
CA SER A 112 4.14 -8.01 -22.78
C SER A 112 3.85 -9.06 -23.85
N GLN A 113 2.63 -9.61 -23.84
CA GLN A 113 2.13 -10.57 -24.84
C GLN A 113 1.40 -9.89 -26.02
N GLY A 114 1.33 -8.56 -26.06
CA GLY A 114 0.71 -7.81 -27.15
C GLY A 114 -0.73 -7.37 -26.90
N HIS A 115 -1.27 -7.57 -25.69
CA HIS A 115 -2.64 -7.19 -25.33
C HIS A 115 -2.69 -5.79 -24.71
N ASP A 116 -2.49 -4.73 -25.51
CA ASP A 116 -2.38 -3.35 -25.00
C ASP A 116 -3.64 -2.83 -24.28
N LYS A 117 -4.82 -3.33 -24.67
CA LYS A 117 -6.10 -2.96 -24.04
C LYS A 117 -6.17 -3.37 -22.56
N VAL A 118 -5.36 -4.35 -22.14
CA VAL A 118 -5.31 -4.83 -20.75
C VAL A 118 -4.78 -3.74 -19.80
N PHE A 119 -4.03 -2.74 -20.27
CA PHE A 119 -3.50 -1.66 -19.42
C PHE A 119 -4.60 -0.94 -18.65
N VAL A 120 -5.62 -0.43 -19.36
CA VAL A 120 -6.73 0.30 -18.72
C VAL A 120 -7.54 -0.60 -17.80
N GLN A 121 -7.78 -1.85 -18.22
CA GLN A 121 -8.50 -2.81 -17.38
C GLN A 121 -7.73 -3.13 -16.10
N THR A 122 -6.41 -3.28 -16.19
CA THR A 122 -5.54 -3.51 -15.02
C THR A 122 -5.58 -2.33 -14.07
N LEU A 123 -5.55 -1.08 -14.57
CA LEU A 123 -5.69 0.11 -13.71
C LEU A 123 -6.99 0.07 -12.91
N ILE A 124 -8.11 -0.25 -13.54
CA ILE A 124 -9.41 -0.34 -12.87
C ILE A 124 -9.38 -1.42 -11.78
N TYR A 125 -8.88 -2.61 -12.09
CA TYR A 125 -8.80 -3.70 -11.11
C TYR A 125 -7.79 -3.42 -9.99
N ALA A 126 -6.69 -2.72 -10.28
CA ALA A 126 -5.69 -2.36 -9.30
C ALA A 126 -6.20 -1.35 -8.25
N VAL A 127 -7.13 -0.48 -8.63
CA VAL A 127 -7.74 0.49 -7.70
C VAL A 127 -8.64 -0.20 -6.67
N LEU A 128 -9.24 -1.36 -6.97
CA LEU A 128 -10.16 -2.02 -6.05
C LEU A 128 -9.53 -2.41 -4.71
N PRO A 129 -8.35 -3.06 -4.64
CA PRO A 129 -7.66 -3.27 -3.38
C PRO A 129 -7.28 -1.96 -2.68
N GLU A 130 -6.93 -0.91 -3.42
CA GLU A 130 -6.51 0.39 -2.90
C GLU A 130 -7.61 1.10 -2.11
N PHE A 131 -8.87 0.96 -2.52
CA PHE A 131 -10.01 1.52 -1.77
C PHE A 131 -9.99 1.14 -0.29
N TYR A 132 -9.64 -0.10 0.04
CA TYR A 132 -9.62 -0.55 1.43
C TYR A 132 -8.51 0.13 2.22
N ALA A 133 -7.36 0.41 1.61
CA ALA A 133 -6.29 1.16 2.26
C ALA A 133 -6.69 2.63 2.51
N ILE A 134 -7.40 3.25 1.57
CA ILE A 134 -7.95 4.61 1.74
C ILE A 134 -8.97 4.63 2.88
N LEU A 135 -9.85 3.64 2.98
CA LEU A 135 -10.80 3.52 4.10
C LEU A 135 -10.06 3.39 5.43
N GLY A 136 -8.99 2.61 5.48
CA GLY A 136 -8.12 2.49 6.65
C GLY A 136 -7.52 3.84 7.06
N LEU A 137 -7.01 4.62 6.09
CA LEU A 137 -6.48 5.96 6.33
C LEU A 137 -7.57 6.90 6.89
N VAL A 138 -8.77 6.89 6.31
CA VAL A 138 -9.90 7.70 6.80
C VAL A 138 -10.25 7.33 8.24
N CYS A 139 -10.29 6.03 8.58
CA CYS A 139 -10.51 5.59 9.96
C CYS A 139 -9.46 6.13 10.92
N SER A 140 -8.18 6.22 10.53
CA SER A 140 -7.13 6.80 11.37
C SER A 140 -7.31 8.31 11.60
N ALA A 141 -7.99 9.00 10.70
CA ALA A 141 -8.32 10.41 10.85
C ALA A 141 -9.45 10.67 11.87
N MET A 142 -10.37 9.71 12.00
CA MET A 142 -11.57 9.85 12.84
C MET A 142 -11.34 9.55 14.33
N VAL A 143 -10.27 8.88 14.67
CA VAL A 143 -9.85 8.56 16.04
C VAL A 143 -8.96 9.65 16.59
#